data_d95b1009799a3691b702cebf41fa8d69
#
_entry.id   d95b1009799a3691b702cebf41fa8d69
#
_cell.length_a   1.000
_cell.length_b   1.000
_cell.length_c   1.000
_cell.angle_alpha   90.00
_cell.angle_beta   90.00
_cell.angle_gamma   90.00
#
_symmetry.space_group_name_H-M   'P 1'
#
loop_
_entity.id
_entity.type
_entity.pdbx_description
1 polymer ?
#
loop_
_entity_poly.entity_id
_entity_poly.type
_entity_poly.pdbx_seq_one_letter_code
_entity_poly.pdbx_strand_id
1 'polypeptide(L)'
;MERQKRVGTIQDSGFHNTNTKGEAGQTPQISVIMPVYNGEKYIARAVQSVYAQDVPLELIVIDDGSVDGTREVLIPWENRPDFVYIKNERNLGAAGSRNRGVSVAKGRYVAFLDADDW
;
A
#
# COMPACT_ATOMS: atom_id res chain seq x y z
N MET A 1 11.51 -8.03 -21.84
CA MET A 1 10.31 -8.59 -21.38
C MET A 1 9.83 -7.98 -20.09
N GLU A 2 8.59 -7.70 -20.05
CA GLU A 2 8.08 -7.01 -18.95
C GLU A 2 7.81 -7.94 -17.78
N ARG A 3 8.23 -7.54 -16.63
CA ARG A 3 7.99 -8.35 -15.47
C ARG A 3 6.59 -8.13 -14.98
N GLN A 4 5.89 -9.21 -14.78
CA GLN A 4 4.54 -9.10 -14.33
C GLN A 4 4.51 -8.85 -12.84
N LYS A 5 3.71 -7.89 -12.43
CA LYS A 5 3.59 -7.59 -11.03
C LYS A 5 2.94 -8.74 -10.31
N ARG A 6 3.48 -9.05 -9.18
CA ARG A 6 2.94 -10.11 -8.38
C ARG A 6 2.18 -9.54 -7.22
N VAL A 7 0.90 -9.66 -7.29
CA VAL A 7 0.02 -9.24 -6.21
C VAL A 7 -0.33 -10.48 -5.43
N GLY A 8 -0.24 -10.40 -4.12
CA GLY A 8 -0.55 -11.53 -3.29
C GLY A 8 -2.03 -11.84 -3.32
N THR A 9 -2.63 -12.03 -2.19
CA THR A 9 -4.03 -12.38 -2.12
C THR A 9 -4.88 -11.14 -2.30
N ILE A 10 -5.90 -11.25 -3.14
CA ILE A 10 -6.89 -10.19 -3.27
C ILE A 10 -8.15 -10.69 -2.61
N GLN A 11 -8.64 -9.93 -1.66
CA GLN A 11 -9.84 -10.33 -0.95
C GLN A 11 -10.72 -9.14 -0.70
N ASP A 12 -11.99 -9.42 -0.58
CA ASP A 12 -12.95 -8.40 -0.21
C ASP A 12 -12.65 -8.02 1.24
N SER A 13 -12.44 -6.75 1.47
CA SER A 13 -12.10 -6.29 2.80
C SER A 13 -13.22 -6.50 3.80
N GLY A 14 -14.40 -6.78 3.32
CA GLY A 14 -15.54 -6.94 4.19
C GLY A 14 -16.10 -5.63 4.70
N PHE A 15 -15.52 -4.56 4.26
CA PHE A 15 -15.92 -3.26 4.71
C PHE A 15 -16.60 -2.53 3.57
N HIS A 16 -17.86 -2.26 3.72
CA HIS A 16 -18.61 -1.56 2.68
C HIS A 16 -18.93 -0.19 3.16
N ASN A 17 -18.27 0.77 2.59
CA ASN A 17 -18.51 2.14 2.97
C ASN A 17 -19.66 2.66 2.12
N THR A 18 -20.83 2.63 2.65
CA THR A 18 -21.98 3.04 1.90
C THR A 18 -22.15 4.54 1.84
N ASN A 19 -21.27 5.27 2.49
CA ASN A 19 -21.34 6.71 2.49
C ASN A 19 -20.48 7.37 1.47
N THR A 20 -20.04 6.61 0.51
CA THR A 20 -19.08 7.15 -0.41
C THR A 20 -19.68 7.95 -1.53
N LYS A 21 -20.96 7.83 -1.71
CA LYS A 21 -21.54 8.63 -2.75
C LYS A 21 -21.34 10.06 -2.39
N GLY A 22 -21.15 10.87 -3.30
CA GLY A 22 -20.86 12.25 -3.02
C GLY A 22 -19.42 12.55 -2.78
N GLU A 23 -18.62 11.52 -2.68
CA GLU A 23 -17.21 11.75 -2.52
C GLU A 23 -16.51 11.91 -3.83
N ALA A 24 -17.22 12.26 -4.84
CA ALA A 24 -16.67 12.57 -6.13
C ALA A 24 -15.80 11.44 -6.67
N GLY A 25 -16.17 10.23 -6.38
CA GLY A 25 -15.42 9.10 -6.90
C GLY A 25 -14.08 8.91 -6.28
N GLN A 26 -13.86 9.50 -5.12
CA GLN A 26 -12.57 9.41 -4.48
C GLN A 26 -12.36 8.09 -3.73
N THR A 27 -13.39 7.30 -3.53
CA THR A 27 -13.23 6.04 -2.84
C THR A 27 -12.45 5.07 -3.72
N PRO A 28 -11.36 4.54 -3.23
CA PRO A 28 -10.62 3.58 -4.04
C PRO A 28 -11.37 2.27 -4.13
N GLN A 29 -11.15 1.57 -5.23
CA GLN A 29 -11.69 0.23 -5.37
C GLN A 29 -10.80 -0.78 -4.69
N ILE A 30 -9.51 -0.57 -4.74
CA ILE A 30 -8.53 -1.50 -4.19
C ILE A 30 -7.63 -0.75 -3.23
N SER A 31 -7.39 -1.36 -2.08
CA SER A 31 -6.34 -0.90 -1.18
C SER A 31 -5.16 -1.84 -1.33
N VAL A 32 -4.05 -1.33 -1.83
CA VAL A 32 -2.83 -2.11 -1.96
C VAL A 32 -2.03 -1.91 -0.68
N ILE A 33 -1.76 -3.00 0.01
CA ILE A 33 -1.02 -2.96 1.27
C ILE A 33 0.37 -3.48 1.02
N MET A 34 1.36 -2.64 1.30
CA MET A 34 2.75 -2.94 0.98
C MET A 34 3.59 -2.86 2.23
N PRO A 35 3.85 -3.99 2.88
CA PRO A 35 4.78 -3.99 4.01
C PRO A 35 6.20 -3.79 3.49
N VAL A 36 7.01 -3.08 4.24
CA VAL A 36 8.40 -2.86 3.87
C VAL A 36 9.25 -2.81 5.13
N TYR A 37 10.45 -3.35 5.01
CA TYR A 37 11.47 -3.24 6.04
C TYR A 37 12.80 -3.07 5.34
N ASN A 38 13.43 -1.92 5.54
CA ASN A 38 14.74 -1.60 4.94
C ASN A 38 14.69 -1.79 3.42
N GLY A 39 13.77 -1.07 2.78
CA GLY A 39 13.56 -1.22 1.35
C GLY A 39 14.04 -0.04 0.52
N GLU A 40 15.01 0.74 1.01
CA GLU A 40 15.37 1.96 0.32
C GLU A 40 15.82 1.72 -1.13
N LYS A 41 16.34 0.53 -1.43
CA LYS A 41 16.86 0.26 -2.76
C LYS A 41 15.79 -0.13 -3.76
N TYR A 42 14.60 -0.53 -3.30
CA TYR A 42 13.59 -1.01 -4.24
C TYR A 42 12.21 -0.44 -4.02
N ILE A 43 11.99 0.28 -2.93
CA ILE A 43 10.63 0.72 -2.61
C ILE A 43 10.09 1.69 -3.67
N ALA A 44 10.95 2.54 -4.23
CA ALA A 44 10.48 3.50 -5.23
C ALA A 44 9.93 2.80 -6.45
N ARG A 45 10.60 1.75 -6.91
CA ARG A 45 10.12 1.00 -8.06
C ARG A 45 8.82 0.29 -7.75
N ALA A 46 8.72 -0.25 -6.54
CA ALA A 46 7.49 -0.92 -6.14
C ALA A 46 6.32 0.07 -6.15
N VAL A 47 6.52 1.25 -5.60
CA VAL A 47 5.47 2.25 -5.58
C VAL A 47 5.10 2.68 -7.00
N GLN A 48 6.09 2.92 -7.83
CA GLN A 48 5.82 3.28 -9.21
C GLN A 48 5.02 2.21 -9.93
N SER A 49 5.33 0.95 -9.68
CA SER A 49 4.61 -0.13 -10.34
C SER A 49 3.15 -0.20 -9.90
N VAL A 50 2.86 0.16 -8.66
CA VAL A 50 1.48 0.19 -8.19
C VAL A 50 0.72 1.31 -8.91
N TYR A 51 1.30 2.50 -8.95
CA TYR A 51 0.60 3.63 -9.56
C TYR A 51 0.55 3.55 -11.08
N ALA A 52 1.29 2.63 -11.69
CA ALA A 52 1.17 2.39 -13.11
C ALA A 52 -0.09 1.60 -13.46
N GLN A 53 -0.78 1.05 -12.47
CA GLN A 53 -2.01 0.34 -12.72
C GLN A 53 -3.12 1.33 -13.01
N ASP A 54 -3.97 0.98 -13.94
CA ASP A 54 -5.03 1.88 -14.38
C ASP A 54 -6.34 1.52 -13.68
N VAL A 55 -6.33 1.61 -12.36
CA VAL A 55 -7.52 1.34 -11.56
C VAL A 55 -7.53 2.31 -10.39
N PRO A 56 -8.72 2.62 -9.87
CA PRO A 56 -8.80 3.46 -8.68
C PRO A 56 -8.27 2.67 -7.48
N LEU A 57 -7.18 3.16 -6.91
CA LEU A 57 -6.57 2.46 -5.79
C LEU A 57 -6.00 3.46 -4.80
N GLU A 58 -5.77 2.99 -3.60
CA GLU A 58 -4.92 3.66 -2.63
C GLU A 58 -3.76 2.73 -2.31
N LEU A 59 -2.63 3.32 -1.99
CA LEU A 59 -1.46 2.55 -1.59
C LEU A 59 -1.17 2.83 -0.12
N ILE A 60 -1.10 1.76 0.65
CA ILE A 60 -0.81 1.85 2.08
C ILE A 60 0.51 1.15 2.31
N VAL A 61 1.53 1.92 2.62
CA VAL A 61 2.86 1.39 2.92
C VAL A 61 2.98 1.27 4.43
N ILE A 62 3.27 0.07 4.89
CA ILE A 62 3.49 -0.18 6.32
C ILE A 62 4.97 -0.43 6.51
N ASP A 63 5.63 0.54 7.10
CA ASP A 63 7.07 0.47 7.34
C ASP A 63 7.28 -0.22 8.67
N ASP A 64 7.88 -1.39 8.63
CA ASP A 64 8.04 -2.21 9.82
C ASP A 64 9.30 -1.86 10.60
N GLY A 65 9.57 -0.57 10.72
CA GLY A 65 10.67 -0.11 11.54
C GLY A 65 11.98 0.01 10.79
N SER A 66 11.94 0.41 9.51
CA SER A 66 13.16 0.56 8.73
C SER A 66 14.10 1.54 9.39
N VAL A 67 15.39 1.23 9.30
CA VAL A 67 16.45 2.08 9.81
C VAL A 67 17.31 2.66 8.70
N ASP A 68 16.99 2.34 7.45
CA ASP A 68 17.69 2.89 6.30
C ASP A 68 16.91 4.09 5.75
N GLY A 69 17.15 4.44 4.51
CA GLY A 69 16.50 5.60 3.88
C GLY A 69 15.14 5.32 3.28
N THR A 70 14.48 4.25 3.68
CA THR A 70 13.16 3.91 3.12
C THR A 70 12.18 5.08 3.23
N ARG A 71 12.12 5.69 4.40
CA ARG A 71 11.15 6.78 4.62
C ARG A 71 11.43 7.94 3.67
N GLU A 72 12.70 8.29 3.52
CA GLU A 72 13.06 9.42 2.67
C GLU A 72 12.74 9.17 1.21
N VAL A 73 12.89 7.94 0.77
CA VAL A 73 12.58 7.59 -0.61
C VAL A 73 11.10 7.81 -0.91
N LEU A 74 10.25 7.72 0.09
CA LEU A 74 8.81 7.81 -0.10
C LEU A 74 8.29 9.25 -0.09
N ILE A 75 9.13 10.22 0.24
CA ILE A 75 8.70 11.61 0.32
C ILE A 75 7.99 12.10 -0.95
N PRO A 76 8.43 11.74 -2.17
CA PRO A 76 7.75 12.25 -3.36
C PRO A 76 6.27 11.90 -3.43
N TRP A 77 5.83 10.87 -2.75
CA TRP A 77 4.43 10.45 -2.81
C TRP A 77 3.62 10.88 -1.60
N GLU A 78 4.25 11.47 -0.58
CA GLU A 78 3.56 11.62 0.69
C GLU A 78 2.39 12.59 0.64
N ASN A 79 2.35 13.47 -0.34
CA ASN A 79 1.25 14.42 -0.45
C ASN A 79 0.12 13.94 -1.34
N ARG A 80 0.21 12.73 -1.89
CA ARG A 80 -0.86 12.22 -2.70
C ARG A 80 -2.03 11.81 -1.81
N PRO A 81 -3.26 12.15 -2.21
CA PRO A 81 -4.41 11.76 -1.38
C PRO A 81 -4.65 10.25 -1.34
N ASP A 82 -4.07 9.51 -2.29
CA ASP A 82 -4.24 8.06 -2.36
C ASP A 82 -3.02 7.32 -1.82
N PHE A 83 -2.18 7.98 -1.03
CA PHE A 83 -0.99 7.37 -0.46
C PHE A 83 -1.02 7.50 1.05
N VAL A 84 -0.77 6.39 1.74
CA VAL A 84 -0.73 6.35 3.19
C VAL A 84 0.57 5.70 3.62
N TYR A 85 1.27 6.35 4.51
CA TYR A 85 2.49 5.79 5.08
C TYR A 85 2.28 5.63 6.58
N ILE A 86 2.52 4.41 7.07
CA ILE A 86 2.39 4.11 8.49
C ILE A 86 3.68 3.44 8.92
N LYS A 87 4.26 3.95 9.99
CA LYS A 87 5.46 3.35 10.55
C LYS A 87 5.09 2.59 11.81
N ASN A 88 5.48 1.34 11.89
CA ASN A 88 5.33 0.56 13.11
C ASN A 88 6.38 1.01 14.11
N GLU A 89 5.98 1.13 15.37
CA GLU A 89 6.93 1.55 16.40
C GLU A 89 7.92 0.46 16.76
N ARG A 90 7.57 -0.77 16.42
CA ARG A 90 8.47 -1.90 16.60
C ARG A 90 8.14 -2.89 15.51
N ASN A 91 9.03 -3.84 15.30
CA ASN A 91 8.80 -4.84 14.28
C ASN A 91 7.58 -5.68 14.63
N LEU A 92 6.65 -5.75 13.72
CA LEU A 92 5.47 -6.58 13.86
C LEU A 92 5.53 -7.78 12.94
N GLY A 93 6.50 -7.82 12.03
CA GLY A 93 6.56 -8.86 11.03
C GLY A 93 5.61 -8.58 9.88
N ALA A 94 5.70 -9.40 8.84
CA ALA A 94 4.90 -9.18 7.65
C ALA A 94 3.40 -9.34 7.97
N ALA A 95 3.05 -10.34 8.75
CA ALA A 95 1.64 -10.58 9.05
C ALA A 95 1.06 -9.43 9.88
N GLY A 96 1.78 -8.96 10.87
CA GLY A 96 1.30 -7.86 11.69
C GLY A 96 1.18 -6.59 10.88
N SER A 97 2.12 -6.35 9.99
CA SER A 97 2.07 -5.16 9.13
C SER A 97 0.89 -5.23 8.18
N ARG A 98 0.62 -6.39 7.59
CA ARG A 98 -0.55 -6.54 6.73
C ARG A 98 -1.83 -6.29 7.49
N ASN A 99 -1.94 -6.84 8.69
CA ASN A 99 -3.12 -6.62 9.51
C ASN A 99 -3.33 -5.14 9.80
N ARG A 100 -2.25 -4.45 10.07
CA ARG A 100 -2.35 -3.03 10.33
C ARG A 100 -2.85 -2.28 9.09
N GLY A 101 -2.35 -2.67 7.92
CA GLY A 101 -2.80 -2.06 6.68
C GLY A 101 -4.28 -2.31 6.44
N VAL A 102 -4.73 -3.53 6.69
CA VAL A 102 -6.14 -3.85 6.50
C VAL A 102 -7.02 -2.99 7.38
N SER A 103 -6.57 -2.69 8.60
CA SER A 103 -7.40 -1.93 9.53
C SER A 103 -7.65 -0.50 9.08
N VAL A 104 -6.85 0.03 8.17
CA VAL A 104 -7.04 1.40 7.68
C VAL A 104 -7.47 1.43 6.23
N ALA A 105 -7.61 0.29 5.59
CA ALA A 105 -7.95 0.23 4.17
C ALA A 105 -9.37 0.72 3.93
N LYS A 106 -9.54 1.50 2.86
CA LYS A 106 -10.83 2.04 2.49
C LYS A 106 -11.39 1.39 1.24
N GLY A 107 -10.59 0.62 0.52
CA GLY A 107 -11.02 0.01 -0.71
C GLY A 107 -11.97 -1.14 -0.47
N ARG A 108 -12.74 -1.45 -1.50
CA ARG A 108 -13.61 -2.59 -1.43
C ARG A 108 -12.83 -3.89 -1.39
N TYR A 109 -11.69 -3.91 -2.08
CA TYR A 109 -10.83 -5.08 -2.13
C TYR A 109 -9.47 -4.72 -1.57
N VAL A 110 -8.79 -5.70 -1.02
CA VAL A 110 -7.47 -5.54 -0.47
C VAL A 110 -6.52 -6.42 -1.27
N ALA A 111 -5.41 -5.85 -1.71
CA ALA A 111 -4.36 -6.58 -2.39
C ALA A 111 -3.08 -6.41 -1.60
N PHE A 112 -2.33 -7.48 -1.45
CA PHE A 112 -1.06 -7.44 -0.76
C PHE A 112 0.07 -7.53 -1.76
N LEU A 113 1.08 -6.69 -1.59
CA LEU A 113 2.23 -6.67 -2.48
C LEU A 113 3.46 -6.42 -1.63
N ASP A 114 4.40 -7.36 -1.66
CA ASP A 114 5.66 -7.13 -0.98
C ASP A 114 6.48 -6.11 -1.75
N ALA A 115 7.21 -5.27 -1.03
CA ALA A 115 7.91 -4.16 -1.66
C ALA A 115 8.95 -4.60 -2.66
N ASP A 116 9.51 -5.79 -2.50
CA ASP A 116 10.52 -6.31 -3.44
C ASP A 116 9.91 -7.19 -4.52
N ASP A 117 8.61 -7.16 -4.68
CA ASP A 117 7.90 -8.09 -5.54
C ASP A 117 7.24 -7.36 -6.69
N TRP A 118 7.99 -6.54 -7.38
CA TRP A 118 7.46 -5.69 -8.46
C TRP A 118 7.92 -6.12 -9.84
#